data_c6b38d6c341deedeeb4abd0175ac1a15
#
_entry.id   c6b38d6c341deedeeb4abd0175ac1a15
#
_cell.length_a   1.000
_cell.length_b   1.000
_cell.length_c   1.000
_cell.angle_alpha   90.00
_cell.angle_beta   90.00
_cell.angle_gamma   90.00
#
_symmetry.space_group_name_H-M   'P 1'
#
loop_
_entity.id
_entity.type
_entity.pdbx_description
1 polymer ?
#
loop_
_entity_poly.entity_id
_entity_poly.type
_entity_poly.pdbx_seq_one_letter_code
_entity_poly.pdbx_strand_id
1 'polypeptide(L)'
;MAEVYECLTAREYLTFIGQLYGLEYDTADKKAYELMDVLGIQDAYNSRIGSFSKGMKQKVVIISSLIHNPDILFLDEPLSGLDANSVMIIKEIMISLKKEGKTIFYSSHIMEVVEKISDRIVLLNNGEIVADGNFNDLKERVHEESLEQIFNQLTGFSEHKELAEKFISILKEV
;
A
#
# COMPACT_ATOMS: atom_id res chain seq x y z
N MET A 1 9.14 4.52 3.67
CA MET A 1 8.88 3.12 4.09
C MET A 1 8.85 3.12 5.61
N ALA A 2 7.77 2.61 6.23
CA ALA A 2 7.71 2.54 7.69
C ALA A 2 8.85 1.62 8.18
N GLU A 3 9.67 2.13 9.10
CA GLU A 3 10.78 1.37 9.68
C GLU A 3 10.23 0.42 10.75
N VAL A 4 10.48 -0.86 10.60
CA VAL A 4 10.23 -1.86 11.62
C VAL A 4 11.51 -2.13 12.42
N TYR A 5 11.37 -2.43 13.71
CA TYR A 5 12.51 -2.81 14.53
C TYR A 5 12.98 -4.22 14.16
N GLU A 6 13.94 -4.33 13.26
CA GLU A 6 14.43 -5.59 12.69
C GLU A 6 15.07 -6.54 13.72
N CYS A 7 15.51 -6.03 14.86
CA CYS A 7 16.06 -6.81 15.97
C CYS A 7 14.98 -7.54 16.77
N LEU A 8 13.72 -7.11 16.70
CA LEU A 8 12.60 -7.74 17.38
C LEU A 8 12.04 -8.91 16.57
N THR A 9 11.40 -9.84 17.25
CA THR A 9 10.50 -10.81 16.62
C THR A 9 9.19 -10.13 16.21
N ALA A 10 8.43 -10.74 15.30
CA ALA A 10 7.13 -10.22 14.91
C ALA A 10 6.18 -10.14 16.12
N ARG A 11 6.23 -11.15 17.00
CA ARG A 11 5.50 -11.16 18.27
C ARG A 11 5.83 -9.95 19.13
N GLU A 12 7.11 -9.74 19.44
CA GLU A 12 7.56 -8.63 20.30
C GLU A 12 7.16 -7.28 19.71
N TYR A 13 7.34 -7.08 18.39
CA TYR A 13 7.00 -5.85 17.72
C TYR A 13 5.49 -5.57 17.74
N LEU A 14 4.67 -6.53 17.32
CA LEU A 14 3.21 -6.35 17.23
C LEU A 14 2.55 -6.21 18.60
N THR A 15 2.98 -6.97 19.60
CA THR A 15 2.49 -6.82 20.98
C THR A 15 2.89 -5.49 21.58
N PHE A 16 4.13 -5.03 21.33
CA PHE A 16 4.59 -3.71 21.75
C PHE A 16 3.74 -2.59 21.16
N ILE A 17 3.50 -2.63 19.84
CA ILE A 17 2.62 -1.65 19.17
C ILE A 17 1.21 -1.70 19.75
N GLY A 18 0.62 -2.90 19.91
CA GLY A 18 -0.71 -3.04 20.52
C GLY A 18 -0.80 -2.41 21.91
N GLN A 19 0.20 -2.63 22.76
CA GLN A 19 0.27 -2.06 24.10
C GLN A 19 0.44 -0.52 24.09
N LEU A 20 1.21 0.04 23.14
CA LEU A 20 1.33 1.49 23.00
C LEU A 20 -0.02 2.16 22.72
N TYR A 21 -0.92 1.45 22.04
CA TYR A 21 -2.29 1.90 21.77
C TYR A 21 -3.32 1.40 22.80
N GLY A 22 -2.86 0.93 23.98
CA GLY A 22 -3.72 0.63 25.11
C GLY A 22 -4.34 -0.78 25.12
N LEU A 23 -3.89 -1.68 24.27
CA LEU A 23 -4.31 -3.08 24.34
C LEU A 23 -3.56 -3.80 25.51
N GLU A 24 -4.28 -4.64 26.23
CA GLU A 24 -3.66 -5.58 27.16
C GLU A 24 -2.77 -6.57 26.41
N TYR A 25 -1.64 -6.99 27.03
CA TYR A 25 -0.65 -7.85 26.39
C TYR A 25 -1.27 -9.11 25.76
N ASP A 26 -2.08 -9.87 26.52
CA ASP A 26 -2.69 -11.11 26.02
C ASP A 26 -3.63 -10.87 24.84
N THR A 27 -4.33 -9.73 24.82
CA THR A 27 -5.19 -9.32 23.71
C THR A 27 -4.36 -8.96 22.48
N ALA A 28 -3.28 -8.22 22.67
CA ALA A 28 -2.37 -7.84 21.59
C ALA A 28 -1.66 -9.08 21.00
N ASP A 29 -1.21 -10.00 21.84
CA ASP A 29 -0.54 -11.25 21.47
C ASP A 29 -1.46 -12.14 20.61
N LYS A 30 -2.68 -12.35 21.08
CA LYS A 30 -3.70 -13.12 20.36
C LYS A 30 -4.03 -12.49 19.01
N LYS A 31 -4.34 -11.18 18.98
CA LYS A 31 -4.65 -10.47 17.75
C LYS A 31 -3.48 -10.50 16.74
N ALA A 32 -2.25 -10.31 17.23
CA ALA A 32 -1.06 -10.34 16.39
C ALA A 32 -0.90 -11.69 15.70
N TYR A 33 -1.06 -12.79 16.44
CA TYR A 33 -0.98 -14.14 15.90
C TYR A 33 -2.08 -14.40 14.85
N GLU A 34 -3.35 -14.08 15.19
CA GLU A 34 -4.50 -14.28 14.30
C GLU A 34 -4.39 -13.44 13.02
N LEU A 35 -3.92 -12.19 13.10
CA LEU A 35 -3.72 -11.34 11.93
C LEU A 35 -2.56 -11.82 11.05
N MET A 36 -1.49 -12.36 11.64
CA MET A 36 -0.40 -13.00 10.90
C MET A 36 -0.86 -14.29 10.21
N ASP A 37 -1.77 -15.05 10.83
CA ASP A 37 -2.39 -16.24 10.23
C ASP A 37 -3.21 -15.88 8.98
N VAL A 38 -4.09 -14.89 9.09
CA VAL A 38 -4.89 -14.37 7.96
C VAL A 38 -4.01 -13.94 6.78
N LEU A 39 -2.83 -13.36 7.04
CA LEU A 39 -1.89 -12.96 5.99
C LEU A 39 -0.87 -14.06 5.61
N GLY A 40 -1.01 -15.28 6.16
CA GLY A 40 -0.20 -16.44 5.81
C GLY A 40 1.27 -16.33 6.22
N ILE A 41 1.56 -15.71 7.35
CA ILE A 41 2.92 -15.54 7.89
C ILE A 41 3.04 -15.92 9.38
N GLN A 42 2.06 -16.64 9.94
CA GLN A 42 2.03 -17.03 11.34
C GLN A 42 3.22 -17.93 11.76
N ASP A 43 3.76 -18.75 10.85
CA ASP A 43 4.91 -19.61 11.12
C ASP A 43 6.17 -18.81 11.50
N ALA A 44 6.22 -17.54 11.08
CA ALA A 44 7.31 -16.63 11.40
C ALA A 44 7.06 -15.77 12.66
N TYR A 45 5.99 -16.05 13.43
CA TYR A 45 5.57 -15.23 14.58
C TYR A 45 6.69 -14.98 15.60
N ASN A 46 7.47 -16.01 15.91
CA ASN A 46 8.60 -15.94 16.84
C ASN A 46 9.96 -15.69 16.15
N SER A 47 9.97 -15.42 14.85
CA SER A 47 11.18 -15.13 14.09
C SER A 47 11.48 -13.63 14.06
N ARG A 48 12.76 -13.26 14.01
CA ARG A 48 13.16 -11.85 13.93
C ARG A 48 12.74 -11.23 12.61
N ILE A 49 12.18 -10.03 12.65
CA ILE A 49 11.73 -9.30 11.46
C ILE A 49 12.88 -9.05 10.47
N GLY A 50 14.13 -8.93 10.96
CA GLY A 50 15.31 -8.83 10.11
C GLY A 50 15.51 -9.98 9.12
N SER A 51 15.00 -11.19 9.45
CA SER A 51 15.06 -12.36 8.56
C SER A 51 13.90 -12.44 7.53
N PHE A 52 12.93 -11.52 7.59
CA PHE A 52 11.74 -11.56 6.74
C PHE A 52 12.04 -11.08 5.31
N SER A 53 11.33 -11.66 4.35
CA SER A 53 11.28 -11.10 3.00
C SER A 53 10.64 -9.71 3.00
N LYS A 54 10.84 -8.93 1.93
CA LYS A 54 10.22 -7.62 1.78
C LYS A 54 8.69 -7.70 1.95
N GLY A 55 8.05 -8.69 1.34
CA GLY A 55 6.60 -8.90 1.45
C GLY A 55 6.14 -9.26 2.86
N MET A 56 6.91 -10.09 3.59
CA MET A 56 6.59 -10.41 4.99
C MET A 56 6.74 -9.17 5.90
N LYS A 57 7.78 -8.36 5.70
CA LYS A 57 7.95 -7.08 6.42
C LYS A 57 6.77 -6.15 6.15
N GLN A 58 6.34 -6.04 4.89
CA GLN A 58 5.19 -5.23 4.51
C GLN A 58 3.89 -5.70 5.20
N LYS A 59 3.65 -7.01 5.28
CA LYS A 59 2.52 -7.58 6.00
C LYS A 59 2.55 -7.21 7.49
N VAL A 60 3.71 -7.29 8.14
CA VAL A 60 3.88 -6.89 9.55
C VAL A 60 3.59 -5.39 9.75
N VAL A 61 4.05 -4.52 8.83
CA VAL A 61 3.74 -3.08 8.86
C VAL A 61 2.24 -2.83 8.78
N ILE A 62 1.54 -3.51 7.87
CA ILE A 62 0.08 -3.39 7.73
C ILE A 62 -0.63 -3.86 9.01
N ILE A 63 -0.24 -5.01 9.55
CA ILE A 63 -0.80 -5.52 10.82
C ILE A 63 -0.59 -4.51 11.94
N SER A 64 0.62 -3.96 12.08
CA SER A 64 0.95 -3.00 13.15
C SER A 64 0.10 -1.72 13.06
N SER A 65 -0.25 -1.29 11.85
CA SER A 65 -1.11 -0.13 11.64
C SER A 65 -2.59 -0.40 11.95
N LEU A 66 -3.02 -1.66 11.99
CA LEU A 66 -4.41 -2.07 12.12
C LEU A 66 -4.75 -2.72 13.48
N ILE A 67 -3.76 -3.25 14.21
CA ILE A 67 -3.97 -4.06 15.42
C ILE A 67 -4.80 -3.36 16.51
N HIS A 68 -4.72 -2.03 16.58
CA HIS A 68 -5.44 -1.18 17.52
C HIS A 68 -6.77 -0.64 16.97
N ASN A 69 -7.18 -1.09 15.76
CA ASN A 69 -8.44 -0.71 15.10
C ASN A 69 -8.64 0.81 14.95
N PRO A 70 -7.77 1.54 14.27
CA PRO A 70 -7.85 3.00 14.15
C PRO A 70 -9.07 3.43 13.32
N ASP A 71 -9.54 4.68 13.53
CA ASP A 71 -10.58 5.31 12.68
C ASP A 71 -9.99 5.98 11.44
N ILE A 72 -8.72 6.38 11.51
CA ILE A 72 -7.97 7.01 10.41
C ILE A 72 -6.67 6.23 10.20
N LEU A 73 -6.41 5.86 8.94
CA LEU A 73 -5.26 5.06 8.55
C LEU A 73 -4.46 5.77 7.47
N PHE A 74 -3.14 5.84 7.63
CA PHE A 74 -2.21 6.34 6.63
C PHE A 74 -1.27 5.21 6.19
N LEU A 75 -1.29 4.90 4.90
CA LEU A 75 -0.51 3.82 4.31
C LEU A 75 0.35 4.37 3.17
N ASP A 76 1.64 4.21 3.28
CA ASP A 76 2.58 4.57 2.21
C ASP A 76 2.95 3.32 1.42
N GLU A 77 2.55 3.29 0.13
CA GLU A 77 2.78 2.18 -0.80
C GLU A 77 2.42 0.78 -0.21
N PRO A 78 1.21 0.58 0.35
CA PRO A 78 0.89 -0.62 1.13
C PRO A 78 0.98 -1.92 0.34
N LEU A 79 0.89 -1.87 -0.98
CA LEU A 79 0.89 -3.03 -1.86
C LEU A 79 2.27 -3.36 -2.42
N SER A 80 3.28 -2.53 -2.14
CA SER A 80 4.64 -2.72 -2.66
C SER A 80 5.30 -3.98 -2.10
N GLY A 81 5.84 -4.82 -3.00
CA GLY A 81 6.58 -6.04 -2.64
C GLY A 81 5.72 -7.21 -2.17
N LEU A 82 4.41 -7.11 -2.27
CA LEU A 82 3.48 -8.21 -1.99
C LEU A 82 3.28 -9.10 -3.23
N ASP A 83 3.00 -10.37 -2.98
CA ASP A 83 2.52 -11.30 -4.02
C ASP A 83 1.05 -11.00 -4.42
N ALA A 84 0.62 -11.51 -5.55
CA ALA A 84 -0.71 -11.24 -6.12
C ALA A 84 -1.87 -11.59 -5.15
N ASN A 85 -1.76 -12.71 -4.42
CA ASN A 85 -2.79 -13.11 -3.47
C ASN A 85 -2.86 -12.16 -2.28
N SER A 86 -1.71 -11.78 -1.75
CA SER A 86 -1.60 -10.80 -0.65
C SER A 86 -2.16 -9.44 -1.06
N VAL A 87 -1.88 -8.98 -2.30
CA VAL A 87 -2.46 -7.75 -2.86
C VAL A 87 -3.99 -7.82 -2.86
N MET A 88 -4.58 -8.94 -3.31
CA MET A 88 -6.04 -9.11 -3.31
C MET A 88 -6.61 -9.06 -1.89
N ILE A 89 -6.00 -9.74 -0.92
CA ILE A 89 -6.44 -9.74 0.47
C ILE A 89 -6.40 -8.33 1.06
N ILE A 90 -5.29 -7.60 0.88
CA ILE A 90 -5.15 -6.24 1.44
C ILE A 90 -6.17 -5.27 0.79
N LYS A 91 -6.42 -5.38 -0.51
CA LYS A 91 -7.48 -4.60 -1.19
C LYS A 91 -8.85 -4.85 -0.56
N GLU A 92 -9.22 -6.11 -0.33
CA GLU A 92 -10.49 -6.46 0.30
C GLU A 92 -10.57 -5.96 1.76
N ILE A 93 -9.46 -6.01 2.51
CA ILE A 93 -9.37 -5.42 3.85
C ILE A 93 -9.64 -3.91 3.79
N MET A 94 -9.00 -3.17 2.88
CA MET A 94 -9.22 -1.73 2.72
C MET A 94 -10.67 -1.40 2.35
N ILE A 95 -11.27 -2.16 1.43
CA ILE A 95 -12.68 -2.01 1.05
C ILE A 95 -13.61 -2.27 2.24
N SER A 96 -13.32 -3.29 3.04
CA SER A 96 -14.12 -3.65 4.22
C SER A 96 -14.03 -2.59 5.31
N LEU A 97 -12.82 -2.11 5.62
CA LEU A 97 -12.60 -1.02 6.58
C LEU A 97 -13.35 0.27 6.17
N LYS A 98 -13.32 0.60 4.89
CA LYS A 98 -14.09 1.72 4.33
C LYS A 98 -15.60 1.54 4.55
N LYS A 99 -16.15 0.34 4.32
CA LYS A 99 -17.58 0.03 4.59
C LYS A 99 -17.94 0.15 6.07
N GLU A 100 -16.99 -0.07 6.96
CA GLU A 100 -17.13 0.14 8.41
C GLU A 100 -17.01 1.62 8.82
N GLY A 101 -16.85 2.54 7.86
CA GLY A 101 -16.74 3.97 8.11
C GLY A 101 -15.35 4.48 8.45
N LYS A 102 -14.31 3.65 8.29
CA LYS A 102 -12.92 4.08 8.50
C LYS A 102 -12.45 4.98 7.36
N THR A 103 -11.58 5.94 7.68
CA THR A 103 -10.94 6.82 6.70
C THR A 103 -9.54 6.31 6.38
N ILE A 104 -9.26 6.05 5.10
CA ILE A 104 -7.97 5.51 4.67
C ILE A 104 -7.33 6.48 3.67
N PHE A 105 -6.15 6.98 4.01
CA PHE A 105 -5.24 7.66 3.10
C PHE A 105 -4.14 6.69 2.69
N TYR A 106 -3.96 6.48 1.40
CA TYR A 106 -2.84 5.67 0.93
C TYR A 106 -2.19 6.25 -0.30
N SER A 107 -0.85 6.15 -0.36
CA SER A 107 -0.11 6.43 -1.58
C SER A 107 -0.01 5.16 -2.43
N SER A 108 -0.01 5.29 -3.73
CA SER A 108 0.29 4.19 -4.65
C SER A 108 0.69 4.70 -6.02
N HIS A 109 1.61 4.00 -6.66
CA HIS A 109 1.93 4.16 -8.08
C HIS A 109 1.17 3.16 -8.97
N ILE A 110 0.37 2.26 -8.40
CA ILE A 110 -0.44 1.28 -9.15
C ILE A 110 -1.79 1.91 -9.47
N MET A 111 -1.85 2.68 -10.56
CA MET A 111 -3.00 3.50 -10.96
C MET A 111 -4.30 2.69 -11.06
N GLU A 112 -4.24 1.45 -11.59
CA GLU A 112 -5.40 0.57 -11.71
C GLU A 112 -6.04 0.23 -10.34
N VAL A 113 -5.23 0.11 -9.29
CA VAL A 113 -5.75 -0.13 -7.94
C VAL A 113 -6.40 1.14 -7.39
N VAL A 114 -5.73 2.29 -7.52
CA VAL A 114 -6.25 3.58 -7.08
C VAL A 114 -7.60 3.87 -7.73
N GLU A 115 -7.70 3.65 -9.04
CA GLU A 115 -8.95 3.83 -9.81
C GLU A 115 -10.11 3.01 -9.24
N LYS A 116 -9.85 1.75 -8.86
CA LYS A 116 -10.91 0.80 -8.44
C LYS A 116 -11.38 0.95 -7.01
N ILE A 117 -10.52 1.38 -6.08
CA ILE A 117 -10.87 1.33 -4.64
C ILE A 117 -10.99 2.69 -3.98
N SER A 118 -10.51 3.78 -4.61
CA SER A 118 -10.52 5.12 -4.02
C SER A 118 -11.81 5.87 -4.33
N ASP A 119 -12.35 6.57 -3.31
CA ASP A 119 -13.48 7.50 -3.51
C ASP A 119 -13.00 8.86 -4.00
N ARG A 120 -11.81 9.26 -3.57
CA ARG A 120 -11.17 10.52 -3.93
C ARG A 120 -9.71 10.27 -4.26
N ILE A 121 -9.26 10.88 -5.33
CA ILE A 121 -7.90 10.75 -5.87
C ILE A 121 -7.28 12.13 -5.90
N VAL A 122 -6.07 12.24 -5.36
CA VAL A 122 -5.23 13.43 -5.44
C VAL A 122 -3.98 13.06 -6.22
N LEU A 123 -3.80 13.66 -7.40
CA LEU A 123 -2.60 13.45 -8.21
C LEU A 123 -1.57 14.53 -7.89
N LEU A 124 -0.36 14.07 -7.56
CA LEU A 124 0.77 14.92 -7.21
C LEU A 124 1.85 14.82 -8.30
N ASN A 125 2.35 15.96 -8.74
CA ASN A 125 3.50 16.05 -9.63
C ASN A 125 4.43 17.18 -9.19
N ASN A 126 5.72 16.90 -8.98
CA ASN A 126 6.73 17.87 -8.56
C ASN A 126 6.35 18.68 -7.30
N GLY A 127 5.63 18.06 -6.36
CA GLY A 127 5.18 18.71 -5.13
C GLY A 127 3.90 19.53 -5.25
N GLU A 128 3.29 19.59 -6.43
CA GLU A 128 2.03 20.30 -6.68
C GLU A 128 0.87 19.33 -6.92
N ILE A 129 -0.33 19.74 -6.50
CA ILE A 129 -1.56 19.00 -6.82
C ILE A 129 -1.97 19.34 -8.23
N VAL A 130 -1.91 18.36 -9.14
CA VAL A 130 -2.30 18.54 -10.54
C VAL A 130 -3.75 18.13 -10.81
N ALA A 131 -4.32 17.26 -9.98
CA ALA A 131 -5.74 16.93 -10.01
C ALA A 131 -6.25 16.47 -8.63
N ASP A 132 -7.53 16.73 -8.37
CA ASP A 132 -8.25 16.32 -7.16
C ASP A 132 -9.72 16.07 -7.51
N GLY A 133 -10.24 14.88 -7.18
CA GLY A 133 -11.62 14.48 -7.47
C GLY A 133 -11.82 12.97 -7.37
N ASN A 134 -13.03 12.49 -7.67
CA ASN A 134 -13.23 11.07 -7.90
C ASN A 134 -12.80 10.68 -9.33
N PHE A 135 -12.67 9.39 -9.59
CA PHE A 135 -12.20 8.91 -10.89
C PHE A 135 -13.08 9.39 -12.06
N ASN A 136 -14.40 9.37 -11.92
CA ASN A 136 -15.32 9.78 -12.97
C ASN A 136 -15.20 11.27 -13.29
N ASP A 137 -15.09 12.13 -12.28
CA ASP A 137 -14.88 13.56 -12.45
C ASP A 137 -13.56 13.85 -13.19
N LEU A 138 -12.49 13.13 -12.84
CA LEU A 138 -11.19 13.28 -13.49
C LEU A 138 -11.22 12.80 -14.94
N LYS A 139 -11.87 11.65 -15.20
CA LYS A 139 -12.08 11.10 -16.55
C LYS A 139 -12.81 12.08 -17.46
N GLU A 140 -13.93 12.67 -16.98
CA GLU A 140 -14.72 13.63 -17.76
C GLU A 140 -13.95 14.93 -18.05
N ARG A 141 -13.15 15.42 -17.07
CA ARG A 141 -12.37 16.66 -17.23
C ARG A 141 -11.25 16.55 -18.24
N VAL A 142 -10.61 15.39 -18.30
CA VAL A 142 -9.40 15.15 -19.09
C VAL A 142 -9.72 14.43 -20.41
N HIS A 143 -10.92 13.84 -20.53
CA HIS A 143 -11.36 13.02 -21.67
C HIS A 143 -10.49 11.80 -21.93
N GLU A 144 -9.99 11.16 -20.85
CA GLU A 144 -9.17 9.97 -20.90
C GLU A 144 -9.86 8.80 -20.19
N GLU A 145 -9.55 7.57 -20.60
CA GLU A 145 -10.27 6.37 -20.15
C GLU A 145 -9.70 5.72 -18.88
N SER A 146 -8.44 5.98 -18.54
CA SER A 146 -7.75 5.42 -17.37
C SER A 146 -7.02 6.47 -16.56
N LEU A 147 -6.82 6.19 -15.26
CA LEU A 147 -6.07 7.09 -14.38
C LEU A 147 -4.61 7.29 -14.83
N GLU A 148 -4.01 6.26 -15.44
CA GLU A 148 -2.67 6.35 -16.02
C GLU A 148 -2.60 7.35 -17.18
N GLN A 149 -3.59 7.33 -18.09
CA GLN A 149 -3.68 8.29 -19.19
C GLN A 149 -3.91 9.70 -18.68
N ILE A 150 -4.82 9.86 -17.69
CA ILE A 150 -5.06 11.14 -17.02
C ILE A 150 -3.77 11.70 -16.41
N PHE A 151 -3.02 10.87 -15.69
CA PHE A 151 -1.76 11.26 -15.08
C PHE A 151 -0.72 11.68 -16.13
N ASN A 152 -0.55 10.88 -17.18
CA ASN A 152 0.38 11.17 -18.28
C ASN A 152 0.04 12.50 -18.97
N GLN A 153 -1.23 12.77 -19.25
CA GLN A 153 -1.65 14.01 -19.87
C GLN A 153 -1.41 15.23 -18.98
N LEU A 154 -1.73 15.12 -17.68
CA LEU A 154 -1.57 16.22 -16.73
C LEU A 154 -0.10 16.50 -16.37
N THR A 155 0.76 15.50 -16.44
CA THR A 155 2.20 15.66 -16.16
C THR A 155 3.05 15.94 -17.39
N GLY A 156 2.45 15.86 -18.59
CA GLY A 156 3.14 16.04 -19.86
C GLY A 156 4.12 14.89 -20.21
N PHE A 157 4.03 13.75 -19.52
CA PHE A 157 4.91 12.61 -19.78
C PHE A 157 4.38 11.77 -20.95
N SER A 158 4.82 12.09 -22.17
CA SER A 158 4.43 11.40 -23.41
C SER A 158 5.59 10.65 -24.11
N GLU A 159 6.80 10.81 -23.62
CA GLU A 159 8.04 10.37 -24.32
C GLU A 159 8.40 8.90 -24.14
N HIS A 160 7.60 8.11 -23.41
CA HIS A 160 7.94 6.71 -23.09
C HIS A 160 8.16 5.83 -24.31
N LYS A 161 7.44 6.04 -25.42
CA LYS A 161 7.63 5.29 -26.67
C LYS A 161 8.93 5.67 -27.36
N GLU A 162 9.22 6.96 -27.47
CA GLU A 162 10.45 7.47 -28.09
C GLU A 162 11.69 7.01 -27.30
N LEU A 163 11.62 7.06 -25.97
CA LEU A 163 12.70 6.58 -25.11
C LEU A 163 12.91 5.06 -25.25
N ALA A 164 11.84 4.28 -25.37
CA ALA A 164 11.94 2.84 -25.58
C ALA A 164 12.54 2.52 -26.97
N GLU A 165 12.12 3.21 -28.02
CA GLU A 165 12.69 3.05 -29.37
C GLU A 165 14.16 3.44 -29.41
N LYS A 166 14.55 4.54 -28.78
CA LYS A 166 15.95 4.97 -28.63
C LYS A 166 16.76 3.91 -27.87
N PHE A 167 16.25 3.37 -26.77
CA PHE A 167 16.93 2.31 -26.02
C PHE A 167 17.16 1.08 -26.90
N ILE A 168 16.17 0.63 -27.66
CA ILE A 168 16.29 -0.52 -28.57
C ILE A 168 17.27 -0.23 -29.72
N SER A 169 17.30 0.99 -30.25
CA SER A 169 18.27 1.36 -31.31
C SER A 169 19.71 1.24 -30.81
N ILE A 170 19.99 1.74 -29.60
CA ILE A 170 21.32 1.64 -28.98
C ILE A 170 21.75 0.18 -28.78
N LEU A 171 20.86 -0.71 -28.38
CA LEU A 171 21.17 -2.14 -28.23
C LEU A 171 21.51 -2.83 -29.57
N LYS A 172 21.05 -2.29 -30.69
CA LYS A 172 21.31 -2.86 -32.04
C LYS A 172 22.56 -2.30 -32.71
N GLU A 173 23.12 -1.22 -32.16
CA GLU A 173 24.42 -0.70 -32.61
C GLU A 173 25.53 -1.65 -32.11
N VAL A 174 26.13 -2.44 -33.04
CA VAL A 174 27.27 -3.36 -32.83
C VAL A 174 28.54 -2.72 -33.35
#